data_66824ec91f7f89318a6c0c5a1965053a
#
_entry.id   66824ec91f7f89318a6c0c5a1965053a
#
_cell.length_a   1.000
_cell.length_b   1.000
_cell.length_c   1.000
_cell.angle_alpha   90.00
_cell.angle_beta   90.00
_cell.angle_gamma   90.00
#
_symmetry.space_group_name_H-M   'P 1'
#
loop_
_entity.id
_entity.type
_entity.pdbx_description
1 polymer ?
#
loop_
_entity_poly.entity_id
_entity_poly.type
_entity_poly.pdbx_seq_one_letter_code
_entity_poly.pdbx_strand_id
1 'polypeptide(L)'
;ETAWNGASLRHTLDMTSGVRYIEDYEALDSDIAVTDIASGWRTPQQGIPIFACIWDQIISLKQTTRPHGERFEYRSIETDVLAHCMERVTGARFAELISRELWQPLGAEESACFTVDGIGYPLADGGFNATLRDYARFGQMLCNKGVANGSQIVPVEWISDTFAADPSLFGEPYTDSFVNGAYRNQFWIRDVHRRVIMALGV
;
A
#
# COMPACT_ATOMS: atom_id res chain seq x y z
N GLU A 1 -18.50 3.49 -12.73
CA GLU A 1 -18.37 3.09 -11.32
C GLU A 1 -17.39 1.93 -11.20
N THR A 2 -16.61 1.90 -10.12
CA THR A 2 -15.65 0.84 -9.79
C THR A 2 -16.10 0.11 -8.53
N ALA A 3 -15.39 -0.96 -8.16
CA ALA A 3 -15.65 -1.69 -6.91
C ALA A 3 -15.41 -0.86 -5.64
N TRP A 4 -14.71 0.28 -5.72
CA TRP A 4 -14.53 1.22 -4.61
C TRP A 4 -15.68 2.22 -4.44
N ASN A 5 -16.72 2.15 -5.28
CA ASN A 5 -17.86 3.06 -5.14
C ASN A 5 -18.52 2.90 -3.76
N GLY A 6 -18.53 3.97 -2.95
CA GLY A 6 -19.00 3.97 -1.57
C GLY A 6 -17.92 3.61 -0.52
N ALA A 7 -16.74 3.16 -0.92
CA ALA A 7 -15.63 3.00 0.00
C ALA A 7 -15.09 4.36 0.46
N SER A 8 -14.68 4.43 1.72
CA SER A 8 -13.91 5.56 2.23
C SER A 8 -12.41 5.34 2.01
N LEU A 9 -11.62 6.43 2.03
CA LEU A 9 -10.16 6.30 2.05
C LEU A 9 -9.66 5.45 3.23
N ARG A 10 -10.38 5.46 4.36
CA ARG A 10 -10.07 4.62 5.52
C ARG A 10 -10.17 3.14 5.19
N HIS A 11 -11.20 2.74 4.44
CA HIS A 11 -11.35 1.34 4.03
C HIS A 11 -10.18 0.88 3.14
N THR A 12 -9.70 1.75 2.26
CA THR A 12 -8.54 1.47 1.40
C THR A 12 -7.22 1.47 2.19
N LEU A 13 -7.03 2.46 3.11
CA LEU A 13 -5.86 2.52 3.99
C LEU A 13 -5.71 1.28 4.89
N ASP A 14 -6.81 0.73 5.34
CA ASP A 14 -6.85 -0.39 6.26
C ASP A 14 -7.09 -1.73 5.52
N MET A 15 -7.08 -1.72 4.19
CA MET A 15 -7.33 -2.89 3.31
C MET A 15 -8.62 -3.64 3.69
N THR A 16 -9.68 -2.88 3.96
CA THR A 16 -11.01 -3.37 4.29
C THR A 16 -12.04 -2.99 3.23
N SER A 17 -11.61 -2.66 2.03
CA SER A 17 -12.51 -2.23 0.95
C SER A 17 -13.49 -3.32 0.51
N GLY A 18 -13.14 -4.59 0.72
CA GLY A 18 -13.95 -5.72 0.26
C GLY A 18 -13.98 -5.89 -1.27
N VAL A 19 -13.17 -5.17 -2.02
CA VAL A 19 -13.04 -5.29 -3.47
C VAL A 19 -12.60 -6.72 -3.82
N ARG A 20 -13.22 -7.32 -4.85
CA ARG A 20 -12.78 -8.60 -5.35
C ARG A 20 -11.46 -8.43 -6.09
N TYR A 21 -10.39 -8.93 -5.48
CA TYR A 21 -9.03 -8.95 -6.04
C TYR A 21 -8.33 -10.18 -5.50
N ILE A 22 -7.77 -11.01 -6.38
CA ILE A 22 -7.12 -12.28 -6.01
C ILE A 22 -5.63 -12.04 -5.87
N GLU A 23 -5.15 -12.07 -4.62
CA GLU A 23 -3.73 -11.90 -4.25
C GLU A 23 -3.02 -13.26 -4.17
N ASP A 24 -3.01 -14.02 -5.26
CA ASP A 24 -2.32 -15.30 -5.35
C ASP A 24 -1.10 -15.17 -6.28
N TYR A 25 0.09 -15.10 -5.67
CA TYR A 25 1.35 -14.90 -6.37
C TYR A 25 1.81 -16.12 -7.19
N GLU A 26 1.27 -17.30 -6.93
CA GLU A 26 1.62 -18.53 -7.65
C GLU A 26 0.71 -18.75 -8.87
N ALA A 27 -0.52 -18.27 -8.80
CA ALA A 27 -1.48 -18.39 -9.89
C ALA A 27 -1.10 -17.48 -11.08
N LEU A 28 -1.22 -18.00 -12.28
CA LEU A 28 -0.89 -17.24 -13.49
C LEU A 28 -1.99 -16.29 -13.94
N ASP A 29 -3.21 -16.51 -13.46
CA ASP A 29 -4.44 -15.78 -13.82
C ASP A 29 -5.07 -15.01 -12.65
N SER A 30 -4.33 -14.87 -11.55
CA SER A 30 -4.75 -14.03 -10.42
C SER A 30 -4.73 -12.55 -10.79
N ASP A 31 -5.45 -11.73 -10.03
CA ASP A 31 -5.46 -10.29 -10.27
C ASP A 31 -4.08 -9.65 -10.03
N ILE A 32 -3.30 -10.16 -9.07
CA ILE A 32 -1.90 -9.71 -8.88
C ILE A 32 -1.00 -10.12 -10.06
N ALA A 33 -1.19 -11.29 -10.65
CA ALA A 33 -0.44 -11.67 -11.84
C ALA A 33 -0.74 -10.73 -13.04
N VAL A 34 -1.97 -10.25 -13.15
CA VAL A 34 -2.36 -9.23 -14.14
C VAL A 34 -1.70 -7.87 -13.83
N THR A 35 -1.61 -7.49 -12.56
CA THR A 35 -0.86 -6.31 -12.10
C THR A 35 0.62 -6.41 -12.48
N ASP A 36 1.25 -7.55 -12.24
CA ASP A 36 2.64 -7.82 -12.61
C ASP A 36 2.88 -7.71 -14.13
N ILE A 37 1.91 -8.14 -14.93
CA ILE A 37 1.99 -8.00 -16.40
C ILE A 37 1.89 -6.52 -16.79
N ALA A 38 0.96 -5.77 -16.22
CA ALA A 38 0.79 -4.35 -16.51
C ALA A 38 1.99 -3.49 -16.08
N SER A 39 2.69 -3.93 -15.03
CA SER A 39 3.92 -3.30 -14.53
C SER A 39 5.20 -3.79 -15.23
N GLY A 40 5.09 -4.77 -16.13
CA GLY A 40 6.24 -5.34 -16.83
C GLY A 40 7.10 -6.30 -15.99
N TRP A 41 6.64 -6.69 -14.81
CA TRP A 41 7.34 -7.63 -13.92
C TRP A 41 7.13 -9.09 -14.35
N ARG A 42 6.05 -9.35 -15.07
CA ARG A 42 5.72 -10.69 -15.58
C ARG A 42 5.45 -10.65 -17.08
N THR A 43 5.91 -11.67 -17.79
CA THR A 43 5.65 -11.81 -19.22
C THR A 43 4.16 -12.09 -19.48
N PRO A 44 3.53 -11.38 -20.44
CA PRO A 44 2.16 -11.66 -20.86
C PRO A 44 1.96 -13.12 -21.28
N GLN A 45 0.82 -13.69 -20.89
CA GLN A 45 0.47 -15.06 -21.22
C GLN A 45 -0.86 -15.12 -21.99
N GLN A 46 -1.02 -16.16 -22.81
CA GLN A 46 -2.20 -16.33 -23.63
C GLN A 46 -3.44 -16.51 -22.74
N GLY A 47 -4.50 -15.73 -23.03
CA GLY A 47 -5.76 -15.80 -22.33
C GLY A 47 -5.83 -14.95 -21.03
N ILE A 48 -4.72 -14.35 -20.62
CA ILE A 48 -4.70 -13.45 -19.46
C ILE A 48 -4.95 -12.00 -19.92
N PRO A 49 -5.79 -11.21 -19.23
CA PRO A 49 -5.99 -9.80 -19.54
C PRO A 49 -4.66 -9.03 -19.55
N ILE A 50 -4.51 -8.12 -20.49
CA ILE A 50 -3.35 -7.22 -20.56
C ILE A 50 -3.89 -5.79 -20.48
N PHE A 51 -3.46 -5.05 -19.46
CA PHE A 51 -3.74 -3.64 -19.32
C PHE A 51 -2.51 -2.80 -19.72
N ALA A 52 -2.75 -1.62 -20.27
CA ALA A 52 -1.68 -0.71 -20.64
C ALA A 52 -1.00 -0.09 -19.40
N CYS A 53 -1.74 0.01 -18.29
CA CYS A 53 -1.27 0.57 -17.03
C CYS A 53 -2.12 0.04 -15.86
N ILE A 54 -1.64 0.26 -14.65
CA ILE A 54 -2.33 -0.14 -13.40
C ILE A 54 -3.69 0.55 -13.28
N TRP A 55 -3.80 1.81 -13.70
CA TRP A 55 -5.08 2.52 -13.66
C TRP A 55 -6.17 1.81 -14.45
N ASP A 56 -5.86 1.28 -15.64
CA ASP A 56 -6.83 0.54 -16.45
C ASP A 56 -7.32 -0.72 -15.73
N GLN A 57 -6.44 -1.41 -15.01
CA GLN A 57 -6.83 -2.53 -14.16
C GLN A 57 -7.73 -2.06 -13.00
N ILE A 58 -7.33 -1.01 -12.25
CA ILE A 58 -8.13 -0.46 -11.14
C ILE A 58 -9.56 -0.16 -11.60
N ILE A 59 -9.73 0.54 -12.72
CA ILE A 59 -11.06 0.89 -13.21
C ILE A 59 -11.83 -0.30 -13.80
N SER A 60 -11.16 -1.40 -14.10
CA SER A 60 -11.80 -2.64 -14.58
C SER A 60 -12.46 -3.44 -13.44
N LEU A 61 -11.99 -3.29 -12.21
CA LEU A 61 -12.52 -3.99 -11.04
C LEU A 61 -13.90 -3.42 -10.66
N LYS A 62 -14.93 -4.26 -10.73
CA LYS A 62 -16.34 -3.84 -10.58
C LYS A 62 -17.06 -4.54 -9.44
N GLN A 63 -16.45 -5.55 -8.83
CA GLN A 63 -17.12 -6.42 -7.87
C GLN A 63 -16.51 -6.30 -6.48
N THR A 64 -17.35 -6.47 -5.48
CA THR A 64 -16.95 -6.66 -4.09
C THR A 64 -17.31 -8.08 -3.63
N THR A 65 -16.53 -8.64 -2.72
CA THR A 65 -16.81 -9.93 -2.08
C THR A 65 -17.58 -9.76 -0.78
N ARG A 66 -17.54 -8.54 -0.20
CA ARG A 66 -18.19 -8.18 1.07
C ARG A 66 -18.39 -6.66 1.18
N PRO A 67 -19.19 -6.19 2.14
CA PRO A 67 -19.32 -4.77 2.43
C PRO A 67 -17.99 -4.11 2.80
N HIS A 68 -17.84 -2.84 2.44
CA HIS A 68 -16.70 -2.02 2.84
C HIS A 68 -16.61 -1.90 4.36
N GLY A 69 -15.43 -2.10 4.93
CA GLY A 69 -15.14 -1.99 6.36
C GLY A 69 -15.39 -3.26 7.17
N GLU A 70 -15.88 -4.35 6.56
CA GLU A 70 -16.28 -5.55 7.30
C GLU A 70 -15.07 -6.36 7.80
N ARG A 71 -14.01 -6.50 6.99
CA ARG A 71 -12.88 -7.36 7.29
C ARG A 71 -11.63 -6.93 6.54
N PHE A 72 -10.48 -7.09 7.18
CA PHE A 72 -9.18 -6.99 6.53
C PHE A 72 -8.95 -8.14 5.53
N GLU A 73 -8.45 -7.80 4.38
CA GLU A 73 -7.91 -8.72 3.39
C GLU A 73 -6.87 -7.98 2.56
N TYR A 74 -5.62 -8.48 2.58
CA TYR A 74 -4.53 -7.84 1.88
C TYR A 74 -4.78 -7.78 0.37
N ARG A 75 -4.61 -6.60 -0.21
CA ARG A 75 -4.72 -6.33 -1.64
C ARG A 75 -3.73 -5.24 -2.03
N SER A 76 -2.64 -5.61 -2.66
CA SER A 76 -1.58 -4.69 -3.07
C SER A 76 -2.12 -3.51 -3.88
N ILE A 77 -3.02 -3.75 -4.81
CA ILE A 77 -3.65 -2.73 -5.67
C ILE A 77 -4.28 -1.56 -4.89
N GLU A 78 -4.65 -1.72 -3.62
CA GLU A 78 -5.22 -0.64 -2.81
C GLU A 78 -4.19 0.47 -2.52
N THR A 79 -2.91 0.15 -2.49
CA THR A 79 -1.85 1.13 -2.36
C THR A 79 -1.74 2.02 -3.60
N ASP A 80 -1.90 1.44 -4.78
CA ASP A 80 -1.94 2.21 -6.04
C ASP A 80 -3.18 3.10 -6.13
N VAL A 81 -4.34 2.62 -5.67
CA VAL A 81 -5.55 3.46 -5.56
C VAL A 81 -5.29 4.67 -4.68
N LEU A 82 -4.61 4.51 -3.54
CA LEU A 82 -4.26 5.63 -2.65
C LEU A 82 -3.30 6.61 -3.33
N ALA A 83 -2.30 6.11 -4.08
CA ALA A 83 -1.38 6.96 -4.83
C ALA A 83 -2.12 7.83 -5.87
N HIS A 84 -3.03 7.23 -6.63
CA HIS A 84 -3.90 7.96 -7.57
C HIS A 84 -4.80 8.98 -6.86
N CYS A 85 -5.35 8.65 -5.69
CA CYS A 85 -6.12 9.60 -4.88
C CYS A 85 -5.27 10.78 -4.44
N MET A 86 -4.03 10.54 -3.98
CA MET A 86 -3.10 11.59 -3.57
C MET A 86 -2.77 12.53 -4.72
N GLU A 87 -2.44 12.01 -5.91
CA GLU A 87 -2.21 12.84 -7.09
C GLU A 87 -3.43 13.69 -7.46
N ARG A 88 -4.60 13.06 -7.41
CA ARG A 88 -5.86 13.76 -7.77
C ARG A 88 -6.18 14.92 -6.85
N VAL A 89 -5.94 14.76 -5.56
CA VAL A 89 -6.24 15.79 -4.54
C VAL A 89 -5.19 16.90 -4.55
N THR A 90 -3.92 16.56 -4.74
CA THR A 90 -2.80 17.51 -4.63
C THR A 90 -2.43 18.17 -5.95
N GLY A 91 -2.77 17.57 -7.07
CA GLY A 91 -2.33 17.99 -8.40
C GLY A 91 -0.83 17.77 -8.68
N ALA A 92 -0.11 17.12 -7.76
CA ALA A 92 1.30 16.80 -7.89
C ALA A 92 1.49 15.31 -8.21
N ARG A 93 2.56 14.97 -8.91
CA ARG A 93 2.90 13.57 -9.20
C ARG A 93 3.30 12.82 -7.94
N PHE A 94 2.96 11.54 -7.84
CA PHE A 94 3.19 10.73 -6.64
C PHE A 94 4.68 10.70 -6.23
N ALA A 95 5.59 10.49 -7.16
CA ALA A 95 7.03 10.51 -6.87
C ALA A 95 7.53 11.87 -6.36
N GLU A 96 6.96 12.98 -6.87
CA GLU A 96 7.26 14.34 -6.39
C GLU A 96 6.73 14.56 -4.97
N LEU A 97 5.53 14.05 -4.67
CA LEU A 97 4.97 14.08 -3.32
C LEU A 97 5.85 13.33 -2.32
N ILE A 98 6.24 12.11 -2.65
CA ILE A 98 7.14 11.32 -1.79
C ILE A 98 8.48 12.02 -1.60
N SER A 99 9.04 12.59 -2.66
CA SER A 99 10.30 13.36 -2.57
C SER A 99 10.18 14.55 -1.63
N ARG A 100 9.15 15.37 -1.82
CA ARG A 100 8.99 16.63 -1.10
C ARG A 100 8.52 16.43 0.34
N GLU A 101 7.55 15.55 0.56
CA GLU A 101 6.87 15.42 1.86
C GLU A 101 7.54 14.40 2.78
N LEU A 102 8.32 13.47 2.22
CA LEU A 102 8.95 12.40 2.99
C LEU A 102 10.47 12.35 2.79
N TRP A 103 10.95 12.14 1.58
CA TRP A 103 12.34 11.73 1.33
C TRP A 103 13.35 12.82 1.68
N GLN A 104 13.09 14.06 1.23
CA GLN A 104 13.94 15.20 1.53
C GLN A 104 13.90 15.58 3.02
N PRO A 105 12.72 15.73 3.68
CA PRO A 105 12.68 16.01 5.11
C PRO A 105 13.27 14.89 5.98
N LEU A 106 13.19 13.64 5.55
CA LEU A 106 13.81 12.49 6.23
C LEU A 106 15.34 12.62 6.28
N GLY A 107 15.96 13.37 5.39
CA GLY A 107 17.40 13.46 5.23
C GLY A 107 18.00 12.18 4.66
N ALA A 108 17.31 11.57 3.70
CA ALA A 108 17.83 10.43 2.96
C ALA A 108 19.15 10.81 2.28
N GLU A 109 20.13 9.90 2.34
CA GLU A 109 21.47 10.15 1.78
C GLU A 109 21.52 9.89 0.29
N GLU A 110 20.72 8.94 -0.18
CA GLU A 110 20.72 8.53 -1.56
C GLU A 110 19.36 8.75 -2.23
N SER A 111 19.40 8.85 -3.55
CA SER A 111 18.18 8.89 -4.35
C SER A 111 17.43 7.57 -4.26
N ALA A 112 16.11 7.66 -4.15
CA ALA A 112 15.21 6.53 -4.32
C ALA A 112 14.57 6.56 -5.70
N CYS A 113 14.04 5.43 -6.15
CA CYS A 113 13.30 5.35 -7.41
C CYS A 113 12.08 4.44 -7.27
N PHE A 114 11.11 4.65 -8.14
CA PHE A 114 10.01 3.73 -8.36
C PHE A 114 10.24 2.95 -9.64
N THR A 115 9.90 1.68 -9.65
CA THR A 115 9.53 1.01 -10.89
C THR A 115 8.21 1.59 -11.37
N VAL A 116 7.96 1.55 -12.66
CA VAL A 116 6.82 2.21 -13.29
C VAL A 116 6.07 1.22 -14.17
N ASP A 117 4.78 1.47 -14.38
CA ASP A 117 3.96 0.72 -15.33
C ASP A 117 4.24 1.13 -16.80
N GLY A 118 3.49 0.55 -17.72
CA GLY A 118 3.68 0.75 -19.17
C GLY A 118 3.54 2.20 -19.67
N ILE A 119 2.95 3.08 -18.89
CA ILE A 119 2.82 4.52 -19.22
C ILE A 119 3.70 5.42 -18.35
N GLY A 120 4.54 4.84 -17.48
CA GLY A 120 5.46 5.55 -16.63
C GLY A 120 4.85 6.03 -15.31
N TYR A 121 3.75 5.43 -14.85
CA TYR A 121 3.17 5.71 -13.53
C TYR A 121 3.90 4.92 -12.45
N PRO A 122 4.28 5.53 -11.31
CA PRO A 122 4.95 4.82 -10.22
C PRO A 122 4.08 3.73 -9.60
N LEU A 123 4.64 2.55 -9.40
CA LEU A 123 3.99 1.46 -8.68
C LEU A 123 4.12 1.73 -7.18
N ALA A 124 3.02 2.09 -6.54
CA ALA A 124 3.02 2.41 -5.12
C ALA A 124 2.98 1.16 -4.23
N ASP A 125 2.43 0.08 -4.74
CA ASP A 125 2.25 -1.18 -4.04
C ASP A 125 3.55 -1.93 -3.75
N GLY A 126 4.52 -1.92 -4.67
CA GLY A 126 5.78 -2.66 -4.55
C GLY A 126 6.98 -2.03 -5.27
N GLY A 127 6.78 -0.88 -5.94
CA GLY A 127 7.79 -0.32 -6.84
C GLY A 127 8.86 0.57 -6.20
N PHE A 128 8.78 0.90 -4.91
CA PHE A 128 9.71 1.83 -4.27
C PHE A 128 11.03 1.15 -3.90
N ASN A 129 12.13 1.69 -4.41
CA ASN A 129 13.48 1.17 -4.21
C ASN A 129 14.36 2.23 -3.57
N ALA A 130 15.00 1.89 -2.46
CA ALA A 130 15.90 2.76 -1.72
C ALA A 130 17.03 1.96 -1.07
N THR A 131 18.02 2.65 -0.52
CA THR A 131 19.08 1.98 0.24
C THR A 131 18.54 1.46 1.58
N LEU A 132 19.12 0.37 2.08
CA LEU A 132 18.77 -0.16 3.41
C LEU A 132 18.97 0.90 4.50
N ARG A 133 19.97 1.77 4.36
CA ARG A 133 20.26 2.84 5.32
C ARG A 133 19.14 3.87 5.36
N ASP A 134 18.59 4.22 4.21
CA ASP A 134 17.49 5.19 4.13
C ASP A 134 16.16 4.58 4.59
N TYR A 135 15.91 3.29 4.33
CA TYR A 135 14.83 2.57 4.98
C TYR A 135 14.98 2.55 6.52
N ALA A 136 16.20 2.40 7.03
CA ALA A 136 16.44 2.48 8.47
C ALA A 136 16.15 3.88 9.04
N ARG A 137 16.42 4.96 8.29
CA ARG A 137 16.02 6.32 8.67
C ARG A 137 14.50 6.47 8.74
N PHE A 138 13.79 5.91 7.79
CA PHE A 138 12.32 5.88 7.83
C PHE A 138 11.81 5.16 9.09
N GLY A 139 12.33 3.97 9.38
CA GLY A 139 11.99 3.26 10.62
C GLY A 139 12.35 4.05 11.88
N GLN A 140 13.52 4.71 11.90
CA GLN A 140 13.95 5.57 13.02
C GLN A 140 13.01 6.77 13.21
N MET A 141 12.56 7.39 12.14
CA MET A 141 11.58 8.49 12.17
C MET A 141 10.28 8.03 12.83
N LEU A 142 9.76 6.85 12.47
CA LEU A 142 8.57 6.29 13.10
C LEU A 142 8.78 6.02 14.60
N CYS A 143 9.94 5.46 15.00
CA CYS A 143 10.30 5.26 16.41
C CYS A 143 10.39 6.60 17.18
N ASN A 144 10.79 7.66 16.51
CA ASN A 144 10.86 9.01 17.04
C ASN A 144 9.53 9.78 16.92
N LYS A 145 8.41 9.07 16.88
CA LYS A 145 7.05 9.66 16.80
C LYS A 145 6.86 10.58 15.59
N GLY A 146 7.45 10.22 14.45
CA GLY A 146 7.34 10.95 13.21
C GLY A 146 8.33 12.11 13.03
N VAL A 147 9.32 12.23 13.92
CA VAL A 147 10.33 13.31 13.86
C VAL A 147 11.62 12.80 13.23
N ALA A 148 12.14 13.52 12.25
CA ALA A 148 13.51 13.40 11.75
C ALA A 148 14.11 14.80 11.49
N ASN A 149 15.42 14.95 11.66
CA ASN A 149 16.15 16.21 11.46
C ASN A 149 15.51 17.42 12.18
N GLY A 150 14.92 17.20 13.34
CA GLY A 150 14.26 18.25 14.13
C GLY A 150 12.90 18.71 13.59
N SER A 151 12.37 18.06 12.55
CA SER A 151 11.08 18.39 11.94
C SER A 151 10.08 17.24 12.13
N GLN A 152 8.81 17.59 12.36
CA GLN A 152 7.71 16.62 12.36
C GLN A 152 7.36 16.30 10.90
N ILE A 153 7.64 15.08 10.45
CA ILE A 153 7.37 14.61 9.09
C ILE A 153 6.01 13.91 9.05
N VAL A 154 5.79 12.99 9.98
CA VAL A 154 4.52 12.29 10.12
C VAL A 154 3.85 12.74 11.41
N PRO A 155 2.57 13.18 11.39
CA PRO A 155 1.88 13.60 12.59
C PRO A 155 1.86 12.51 13.65
N VAL A 156 2.07 12.89 14.92
CA VAL A 156 2.09 11.93 16.04
C VAL A 156 0.74 11.22 16.20
N GLU A 157 -0.34 11.92 15.86
CA GLU A 157 -1.71 11.39 15.85
C GLU A 157 -1.87 10.26 14.84
N TRP A 158 -1.24 10.37 13.66
CA TRP A 158 -1.25 9.32 12.64
C TRP A 158 -0.56 8.05 13.13
N ILE A 159 0.61 8.19 13.78
CA ILE A 159 1.33 7.06 14.36
C ILE A 159 0.50 6.44 15.48
N SER A 160 -0.11 7.25 16.33
CA SER A 160 -0.99 6.77 17.40
C SER A 160 -2.23 6.06 16.85
N ASP A 161 -2.83 6.58 15.79
CA ASP A 161 -3.95 5.97 15.08
C ASP A 161 -3.55 4.61 14.48
N THR A 162 -2.34 4.50 13.92
CA THR A 162 -1.84 3.22 13.38
C THR A 162 -1.84 2.13 14.46
N PHE A 163 -1.42 2.46 15.68
CA PHE A 163 -1.44 1.51 16.81
C PHE A 163 -2.83 1.30 17.45
N ALA A 164 -3.82 2.07 17.05
CA ALA A 164 -5.21 1.89 17.49
C ALA A 164 -6.03 1.01 16.51
N ALA A 165 -5.34 0.16 15.74
CA ALA A 165 -5.96 -0.80 14.85
C ALA A 165 -6.91 -1.74 15.59
N ASP A 166 -8.00 -2.13 14.93
CA ASP A 166 -8.97 -3.09 15.46
C ASP A 166 -8.56 -4.52 15.08
N PRO A 167 -8.11 -5.36 16.04
CA PRO A 167 -7.75 -6.74 15.77
C PRO A 167 -8.93 -7.61 15.34
N SER A 168 -10.16 -7.20 15.64
CA SER A 168 -11.35 -7.99 15.26
C SER A 168 -11.59 -8.04 13.76
N LEU A 169 -11.05 -7.09 13.01
CA LEU A 169 -11.09 -7.09 11.55
C LEU A 169 -10.04 -8.02 10.92
N PHE A 170 -9.03 -8.41 11.70
CA PHE A 170 -7.89 -9.22 11.27
C PHE A 170 -8.20 -10.70 11.56
N GLY A 171 -8.31 -11.51 10.52
CA GLY A 171 -8.73 -12.91 10.65
C GLY A 171 -7.84 -13.88 9.88
N GLU A 172 -8.34 -15.10 9.72
CA GLU A 172 -7.66 -16.09 8.88
C GLU A 172 -7.48 -15.61 7.43
N PRO A 173 -6.34 -15.95 6.77
CA PRO A 173 -5.25 -16.82 7.26
C PRO A 173 -4.16 -16.07 8.07
N TYR A 174 -4.31 -14.77 8.28
CA TYR A 174 -3.24 -13.92 8.82
C TYR A 174 -2.97 -14.17 10.31
N THR A 175 -3.99 -14.59 11.07
CA THR A 175 -3.88 -14.90 12.49
C THR A 175 -2.96 -16.10 12.78
N ASP A 176 -2.72 -16.96 11.81
CA ASP A 176 -1.76 -18.07 11.93
C ASP A 176 -0.33 -17.56 12.15
N SER A 177 0.02 -16.44 11.51
CA SER A 177 1.34 -15.83 11.61
C SER A 177 1.42 -14.70 12.63
N PHE A 178 0.30 -14.01 12.89
CA PHE A 178 0.21 -12.82 13.74
C PHE A 178 -0.94 -12.96 14.74
N VAL A 179 -0.74 -13.72 15.80
CA VAL A 179 -1.77 -14.08 16.80
C VAL A 179 -2.45 -12.84 17.41
N ASN A 180 -1.71 -11.75 17.66
CA ASN A 180 -2.21 -10.46 18.13
C ASN A 180 -2.11 -9.42 17.02
N GLY A 181 -2.29 -9.85 15.78
CA GLY A 181 -2.09 -9.02 14.61
C GLY A 181 -3.25 -8.09 14.32
N ALA A 182 -2.94 -7.06 13.54
CA ALA A 182 -3.90 -6.15 12.93
C ALA A 182 -3.29 -5.50 11.69
N TYR A 183 -4.08 -4.73 10.96
CA TYR A 183 -3.61 -3.93 9.83
C TYR A 183 -4.24 -2.54 9.89
N ARG A 184 -3.45 -1.50 9.71
CA ARG A 184 -3.94 -0.12 9.68
C ARG A 184 -2.95 0.82 9.01
N ASN A 185 -3.47 1.78 8.25
CA ASN A 185 -2.67 2.82 7.61
C ASN A 185 -1.52 2.25 6.74
N GLN A 186 -1.75 1.17 6.03
CA GLN A 186 -0.76 0.46 5.21
C GLN A 186 0.37 -0.20 6.01
N PHE A 187 0.18 -0.42 7.32
CA PHE A 187 1.13 -1.14 8.16
C PHE A 187 0.56 -2.46 8.68
N TRP A 188 1.35 -3.50 8.52
CA TRP A 188 1.16 -4.73 9.28
C TRP A 188 1.50 -4.47 10.75
N ILE A 189 0.59 -4.77 11.63
CA ILE A 189 0.80 -4.71 13.08
C ILE A 189 0.97 -6.13 13.56
N ARG A 190 2.21 -6.51 13.84
CA ARG A 190 2.54 -7.87 14.25
C ARG A 190 1.98 -8.21 15.62
N ASP A 191 1.96 -7.24 16.51
CA ASP A 191 1.47 -7.40 17.88
C ASP A 191 0.97 -6.04 18.39
N VAL A 192 -0.33 -5.91 18.58
CA VAL A 192 -0.95 -4.68 19.04
C VAL A 192 -0.54 -4.31 20.47
N HIS A 193 -0.27 -5.32 21.34
CA HIS A 193 0.11 -5.10 22.73
C HIS A 193 1.55 -4.63 22.85
N ARG A 194 2.43 -5.13 21.99
CA ARG A 194 3.86 -4.78 21.97
C ARG A 194 4.18 -3.60 21.07
N ARG A 195 3.18 -3.08 20.33
CA ARG A 195 3.33 -1.98 19.38
C ARG A 195 4.41 -2.24 18.33
N VAL A 196 4.41 -3.45 17.77
CA VAL A 196 5.34 -3.83 16.70
C VAL A 196 4.64 -3.70 15.36
N ILE A 197 5.14 -2.79 14.53
CA ILE A 197 4.66 -2.58 13.16
C ILE A 197 5.72 -2.97 12.15
N MET A 198 5.27 -3.31 10.95
CA MET A 198 6.13 -3.62 9.81
C MET A 198 5.57 -2.92 8.57
N ALA A 199 6.44 -2.24 7.82
CA ALA A 199 6.22 -1.94 6.43
C ALA A 199 6.79 -3.12 5.64
N LEU A 200 5.92 -3.95 5.11
CA LEU A 200 6.30 -5.18 4.42
C LEU A 200 5.83 -5.10 2.97
N GLY A 201 6.76 -5.27 2.05
CA GLY A 201 6.54 -5.46 0.64
C GLY A 201 7.29 -6.69 0.13
N VAL A 202 7.02 -7.12 -1.05
CA VAL A 202 7.72 -8.21 -1.76
C VAL A 202 8.69 -7.66 -2.79
#